data_fa40b10f318cd5a8005e3d735425fea8
#
_entry.id   fa40b10f318cd5a8005e3d735425fea8
#
_cell.length_a   1.000
_cell.length_b   1.000
_cell.length_c   1.000
_cell.angle_alpha   90.00
_cell.angle_beta   90.00
_cell.angle_gamma   90.00
#
_symmetry.space_group_name_H-M   'P 1'
#
loop_
_entity.id
_entity.type
_entity.pdbx_description
1 polymer ?
#
loop_
_entity_poly.entity_id
_entity_poly.type
_entity_poly.pdbx_seq_one_letter_code
_entity_poly.pdbx_strand_id
1 'polypeptide(L)'
;MPEAGSPGGRRAVIRDILHYLLEHPDAKDTRDGILRWWIPQRTSEPDISVVQDALDALVSKGWMSKRETVPDRVIYSVNKDHLEEIQASIETEQ
;
A
#
# COMPACT_ATOMS: atom_id res chain seq x y z
N MET A 1 -1.14 24.70 4.46
CA MET A 1 -1.27 24.18 4.58
C MET A 1 -1.24 23.32 4.93
N PRO A 2 -1.21 23.22 4.96
CA PRO A 2 -1.21 22.46 5.55
C PRO A 2 -1.71 21.26 5.70
N GLU A 3 -2.25 20.63 5.51
CA GLU A 3 -2.54 19.52 5.70
C GLU A 3 -1.60 18.60 5.40
N ALA A 4 -0.65 18.96 5.00
CA ALA A 4 0.49 18.15 4.83
C ALA A 4 0.69 17.43 6.08
N GLY A 5 0.98 16.28 6.19
CA GLY A 5 1.19 15.59 7.41
C GLY A 5 -0.05 14.97 8.01
N SER A 6 -1.14 15.00 7.30
CA SER A 6 -2.33 14.31 7.75
C SER A 6 -2.03 12.83 7.92
N PRO A 7 -2.25 12.27 9.11
CA PRO A 7 -1.83 10.90 9.35
C PRO A 7 -2.54 9.86 8.51
N GLY A 8 -3.73 10.11 8.06
CA GLY A 8 -4.45 9.13 7.26
C GLY A 8 -4.37 9.35 5.78
N GLY A 9 -3.47 10.22 5.32
CA GLY A 9 -3.42 10.57 3.92
C GLY A 9 -2.86 9.47 3.02
N ARG A 10 -3.10 9.62 1.73
CA ARG A 10 -2.70 8.60 0.77
C ARG A 10 -1.20 8.35 0.79
N ARG A 11 -0.41 9.41 0.91
CA ARG A 11 1.04 9.26 0.91
C ARG A 11 1.51 8.41 2.08
N ALA A 12 0.94 8.66 3.26
CA ALA A 12 1.30 7.88 4.43
C ALA A 12 0.89 6.42 4.26
N VAL A 13 -0.28 6.19 3.69
CA VAL A 13 -0.76 4.83 3.46
C VAL A 13 0.15 4.13 2.47
N ILE A 14 0.54 4.79 1.40
CA ILE A 14 1.46 4.21 0.43
C ILE A 14 2.76 3.80 1.10
N ARG A 15 3.31 4.68 1.93
CA ARG A 15 4.55 4.37 2.61
C ARG A 15 4.40 3.16 3.52
N ASP A 16 3.30 3.09 4.26
CA ASP A 16 3.09 1.95 5.14
C ASP A 16 2.99 0.65 4.35
N ILE A 17 2.28 0.68 3.24
CA ILE A 17 2.14 -0.51 2.40
C ILE A 17 3.50 -0.93 1.85
N LEU A 18 4.28 0.02 1.38
CA LEU A 18 5.58 -0.30 0.80
C LEU A 18 6.54 -0.87 1.83
N HIS A 19 6.52 -0.32 3.05
CA HIS A 19 7.36 -0.87 4.12
C HIS A 19 6.98 -2.31 4.41
N TYR A 20 5.68 -2.59 4.46
CA TYR A 20 5.24 -3.95 4.72
C TYR A 20 5.71 -4.89 3.62
N LEU A 21 5.61 -4.45 2.36
CA LEU A 21 5.99 -5.29 1.24
C LEU A 21 7.48 -5.60 1.22
N LEU A 22 8.30 -4.63 1.63
CA LEU A 22 9.73 -4.88 1.67
C LEU A 22 10.10 -5.91 2.70
N GLU A 23 9.36 -5.95 3.80
CA GLU A 23 9.60 -6.95 4.83
C GLU A 23 8.96 -8.29 4.49
N HIS A 24 7.89 -8.26 3.70
CA HIS A 24 7.14 -9.47 3.38
C HIS A 24 6.83 -9.51 1.89
N PRO A 25 7.86 -9.75 1.06
CA PRO A 25 7.63 -9.66 -0.40
C PRO A 25 6.70 -10.72 -0.96
N ASP A 26 6.41 -11.75 -0.19
CA ASP A 26 5.45 -12.76 -0.64
C ASP A 26 4.05 -12.51 -0.14
N ALA A 27 3.83 -11.44 0.60
CA ALA A 27 2.52 -11.16 1.17
C ALA A 27 1.53 -10.81 0.08
N LYS A 28 0.31 -11.24 0.28
CA LYS A 28 -0.79 -10.87 -0.60
C LYS A 28 -2.06 -10.86 0.22
N ASP A 29 -2.94 -9.94 -0.09
CA ASP A 29 -4.14 -9.76 0.71
C ASP A 29 -5.16 -8.96 -0.07
N THR A 30 -6.37 -8.94 0.47
CA THR A 30 -7.40 -8.08 -0.06
C THR A 30 -7.22 -6.66 0.48
N ARG A 31 -7.99 -5.73 -0.10
CA ARG A 31 -7.94 -4.35 0.39
C ARG A 31 -8.24 -4.27 1.88
N ASP A 32 -9.24 -5.02 2.33
CA ASP A 32 -9.60 -4.99 3.75
C ASP A 32 -8.49 -5.57 4.62
N GLY A 33 -7.85 -6.64 4.15
CA GLY A 33 -6.75 -7.22 4.90
C GLY A 33 -5.56 -6.28 4.97
N ILE A 34 -5.29 -5.58 3.88
CA ILE A 34 -4.21 -4.61 3.87
C ILE A 34 -4.48 -3.51 4.88
N LEU A 35 -5.71 -3.02 4.92
CA LEU A 35 -6.05 -1.97 5.89
C LEU A 35 -5.85 -2.45 7.32
N ARG A 36 -6.24 -3.69 7.60
CA ARG A 36 -6.20 -4.19 8.96
C ARG A 36 -4.83 -4.63 9.42
N TRP A 37 -4.06 -5.25 8.52
CA TRP A 37 -2.85 -5.94 8.93
C TRP A 37 -1.57 -5.29 8.44
N TRP A 38 -1.62 -4.62 7.29
CA TRP A 38 -0.42 -4.03 6.71
C TRP A 38 -0.15 -2.63 7.21
N ILE A 39 -1.19 -1.92 7.61
CA ILE A 39 -1.06 -0.53 8.01
C ILE A 39 -1.09 -0.48 9.53
N PRO A 40 -0.06 0.12 10.16
CA PRO A 40 -0.03 0.17 11.61
C PRO A 40 -1.24 0.93 12.17
N GLN A 41 -1.75 0.44 13.27
CA GLN A 41 -2.82 1.13 13.96
C GLN A 41 -2.25 2.35 14.63
N ARG A 42 -2.82 3.47 14.33
CA ARG A 42 -2.37 4.73 14.91
C ARG A 42 -3.55 5.44 15.52
N THR A 43 -3.32 6.70 15.88
CA THR A 43 -4.37 7.48 16.48
C THR A 43 -5.61 7.52 15.61
N SER A 44 -5.45 7.69 14.31
CA SER A 44 -6.60 7.64 13.43
C SER A 44 -6.32 6.67 12.31
N GLU A 45 -7.34 5.93 11.98
CA GLU A 45 -7.29 4.92 10.96
C GLU A 45 -7.66 5.53 9.62
N PRO A 46 -6.95 5.23 8.55
CA PRO A 46 -7.32 5.81 7.25
C PRO A 46 -8.64 5.23 6.76
N ASP A 47 -9.34 6.02 5.94
CA ASP A 47 -10.53 5.54 5.29
C ASP A 47 -10.19 4.46 4.29
N ILE A 48 -11.13 3.56 4.10
CA ILE A 48 -10.94 2.51 3.10
C ILE A 48 -10.77 3.12 1.71
N SER A 49 -11.38 4.27 1.45
CA SER A 49 -11.23 4.91 0.15
C SER A 49 -9.80 5.40 -0.06
N VAL A 50 -9.14 5.85 0.99
CA VAL A 50 -7.75 6.27 0.90
C VAL A 50 -6.87 5.06 0.61
N VAL A 51 -7.16 3.93 1.24
CA VAL A 51 -6.41 2.71 0.98
C VAL A 51 -6.61 2.28 -0.47
N GLN A 52 -7.84 2.38 -0.97
CA GLN A 52 -8.10 2.02 -2.37
C GLN A 52 -7.33 2.93 -3.31
N ASP A 53 -7.32 4.23 -3.04
CA ASP A 53 -6.55 5.16 -3.88
C ASP A 53 -5.07 4.82 -3.87
N ALA A 54 -4.54 4.47 -2.69
CA ALA A 54 -3.13 4.11 -2.59
C ALA A 54 -2.83 2.86 -3.40
N LEU A 55 -3.68 1.86 -3.29
CA LEU A 55 -3.48 0.62 -4.03
C LEU A 55 -3.58 0.86 -5.53
N ASP A 56 -4.54 1.67 -5.95
CA ASP A 56 -4.68 1.99 -7.37
C ASP A 56 -3.42 2.68 -7.90
N ALA A 57 -2.87 3.59 -7.11
CA ALA A 57 -1.66 4.29 -7.52
C ALA A 57 -0.49 3.33 -7.65
N LEU A 58 -0.37 2.38 -6.72
CA LEU A 58 0.74 1.43 -6.76
C LEU A 58 0.60 0.45 -7.92
N VAL A 59 -0.61 0.03 -8.21
CA VAL A 59 -0.85 -0.82 -9.36
C VAL A 59 -0.54 -0.06 -10.65
N SER A 60 -0.92 1.21 -10.69
CA SER A 60 -0.67 2.03 -11.86
C SER A 60 0.82 2.21 -12.12
N LYS A 61 1.62 2.29 -11.08
CA LYS A 61 3.07 2.38 -11.22
C LYS A 61 3.71 1.06 -11.63
N GLY A 62 2.97 -0.03 -11.52
CA GLY A 62 3.52 -1.34 -11.81
C GLY A 62 4.21 -1.97 -10.61
N TRP A 63 4.13 -1.34 -9.44
CA TRP A 63 4.78 -1.86 -8.24
C TRP A 63 3.95 -2.91 -7.55
N MET A 64 2.66 -2.93 -7.78
CA MET A 64 1.77 -3.96 -7.25
C MET A 64 0.92 -4.52 -8.37
N SER A 65 0.49 -5.76 -8.17
CA SER A 65 -0.42 -6.43 -9.07
C SER A 65 -1.72 -6.70 -8.36
N LYS A 66 -2.80 -6.74 -9.12
CA LYS A 66 -4.07 -7.16 -8.54
C LYS A 66 -4.63 -8.28 -9.38
N ARG A 67 -5.31 -9.19 -8.71
CA ARG A 67 -5.88 -10.36 -9.36
C ARG A 67 -7.22 -10.66 -8.77
N GLU A 68 -8.21 -10.88 -9.63
CA GLU A 68 -9.52 -11.33 -9.17
C GLU A 68 -9.51 -12.84 -9.17
N THR A 69 -9.63 -13.45 -8.00
CA THR A 69 -9.62 -14.90 -7.91
C THR A 69 -11.00 -15.50 -7.91
N VAL A 70 -11.96 -14.78 -7.36
CA VAL A 70 -13.36 -15.17 -7.39
C VAL A 70 -14.14 -13.88 -7.57
N PRO A 71 -15.41 -13.98 -7.95
CA PRO A 71 -16.21 -12.76 -8.07
C PRO A 71 -16.15 -11.95 -6.79
N ASP A 72 -15.94 -10.68 -6.91
CA ASP A 72 -15.93 -9.75 -5.80
C ASP A 72 -14.74 -9.85 -4.89
N ARG A 73 -13.72 -10.61 -5.24
CA ARG A 73 -12.52 -10.69 -4.42
C ARG A 73 -11.30 -10.34 -5.24
N VAL A 74 -10.62 -9.29 -4.84
CA VAL A 74 -9.42 -8.84 -5.50
C VAL A 74 -8.25 -8.98 -4.53
N ILE A 75 -7.21 -9.65 -4.98
CA ILE A 75 -6.01 -9.88 -4.17
C ILE A 75 -4.90 -9.00 -4.70
N TYR A 76 -4.23 -8.29 -3.82
CA TYR A 76 -3.10 -7.43 -4.16
C TYR A 76 -1.81 -8.06 -3.70
N SER A 77 -0.77 -7.95 -4.51
CA SER A 77 0.55 -8.46 -4.15
C SER A 77 1.61 -7.55 -4.77
N VAL A 78 2.83 -7.67 -4.27
CA VAL A 78 3.90 -6.84 -4.80
C VAL A 78 4.38 -7.42 -6.12
N ASN A 79 4.82 -6.54 -7.01
CA ASN A 79 5.50 -6.95 -8.23
C ASN A 79 6.98 -7.05 -7.91
N LYS A 80 7.47 -8.27 -7.75
CA LYS A 80 8.83 -8.49 -7.26
C LYS A 80 9.90 -7.95 -8.20
N ASP A 81 9.55 -7.75 -9.46
CA ASP A 81 10.50 -7.19 -10.41
C ASP A 81 10.85 -5.75 -10.09
N HIS A 82 10.05 -5.09 -9.25
CA HIS A 82 10.25 -3.70 -8.93
C HIS A 82 10.63 -3.46 -7.48
N LEU A 83 11.05 -4.50 -6.77
CA LEU A 83 11.39 -4.34 -5.36
C LEU A 83 12.51 -3.35 -5.15
N GLU A 84 13.51 -3.35 -6.01
CA GLU A 84 14.61 -2.41 -5.88
C GLU A 84 14.14 -0.97 -6.05
N GLU A 85 13.25 -0.74 -6.99
CA GLU A 85 12.69 0.59 -7.18
C GLU A 85 11.91 1.03 -5.96
N ILE A 86 11.15 0.11 -5.39
CA ILE A 86 10.34 0.42 -4.22
C ILE A 86 11.25 0.81 -3.07
N GLN A 87 12.31 0.06 -2.85
CA GLN A 87 13.23 0.34 -1.77
C GLN A 87 13.92 1.68 -1.97
N ALA A 88 14.35 1.96 -3.18
CA ALA A 88 15.00 3.23 -3.48
C ALA A 88 14.04 4.39 -3.24
N SER A 89 12.78 4.21 -3.57
CA SER A 89 11.80 5.25 -3.38
C SER A 89 11.62 5.60 -1.90
N ILE A 90 11.57 4.57 -1.05
CA ILE A 90 11.42 4.81 0.37
C ILE A 90 12.66 5.51 0.93
N GLU A 91 13.85 5.07 0.52
CA GLU A 91 15.06 5.69 1.01
C GLU A 91 15.18 7.14 0.58
N THR A 92 14.70 7.44 -0.62
CA THR A 92 14.81 8.79 -1.15
C THR A 92 13.86 9.74 -0.44
N GLU A 93 12.78 9.22 0.10
CA GLU A 93 11.80 10.07 0.74
C GLU A 93 12.18 10.50 2.14
N GLN A 94 13.29 10.08 2.64
CA GLN A 94 13.71 10.44 3.98
C GLN A 94 13.83 11.95 4.26
#